data_4e03466044242c97177e2c447bbe08db
#
_entry.id   4e03466044242c97177e2c447bbe08db
#
_cell.length_a   1.000
_cell.length_b   1.000
_cell.length_c   1.000
_cell.angle_alpha   90.00
_cell.angle_beta   90.00
_cell.angle_gamma   90.00
#
_symmetry.space_group_name_H-M   'P 1'
#
loop_
_entity.id
_entity.type
_entity.pdbx_description
1 polymer ?
#
loop_
_entity_poly.entity_id
_entity_poly.type
_entity_poly.pdbx_seq_one_letter_code
_entity_poly.pdbx_strand_id
1 'polypeptide(L)'
;MENLTNKSRTVLVTGTSSGIGRGLCKALIEKGYKVFGTVRNKKDAIELRKEFGLNLDALIVDVTDENQVVRAKDKVENYLRGNLLTALINNAGIATIGPVEFLSTTDFKKQIDTKILGTFLCSKIFLPLLGTNQSIISKPGRIVNISSILGGKIGSPFMSGYCASKHAVEAFSESLRRELKPYGIKVIIVAPGSISTPIWKTVKEQKDQNKYYKTKYAMPFKRILNSLERFDQNSLPMKELAKVIIQSIESKNPKIRYNPTRDPTQKIWPYIPKKIMDNFF
;
A
#
# COMPACT_ATOMS: atom_id res chain seq x y z
N MET A 1 -4.84 -37.91 -16.76
CA MET A 1 -4.78 -36.54 -17.32
C MET A 1 -5.44 -35.61 -16.31
N GLU A 2 -4.68 -35.14 -15.31
CA GLU A 2 -5.19 -34.19 -14.31
C GLU A 2 -5.40 -32.83 -14.94
N ASN A 3 -6.56 -32.27 -14.66
CA ASN A 3 -7.05 -30.99 -15.18
C ASN A 3 -6.02 -29.84 -15.08
N LEU A 4 -5.42 -29.46 -16.19
CA LEU A 4 -4.51 -28.31 -16.37
C LEU A 4 -5.21 -26.93 -16.27
N THR A 5 -6.40 -26.85 -15.68
CA THR A 5 -7.21 -25.62 -15.65
C THR A 5 -7.24 -24.86 -14.32
N ASN A 6 -6.52 -25.32 -13.30
CA ASN A 6 -6.45 -24.56 -12.03
C ASN A 6 -5.10 -23.84 -11.92
N LYS A 7 -4.83 -22.86 -12.84
CA LYS A 7 -3.72 -21.92 -12.68
C LYS A 7 -3.93 -21.18 -11.35
N SER A 8 -3.19 -21.57 -10.32
CA SER A 8 -3.26 -20.93 -9.01
C SER A 8 -2.99 -19.44 -9.18
N ARG A 9 -4.00 -18.62 -8.92
CA ARG A 9 -3.88 -17.15 -8.94
C ARG A 9 -2.94 -16.74 -7.81
N THR A 10 -1.73 -16.32 -8.12
CA THR A 10 -0.68 -16.00 -7.16
C THR A 10 -0.49 -14.49 -7.08
N VAL A 11 -0.43 -13.96 -5.88
CA VAL A 11 -0.21 -12.53 -5.62
C VAL A 11 0.89 -12.31 -4.58
N LEU A 12 1.61 -11.20 -4.73
CA LEU A 12 2.53 -10.69 -3.71
C LEU A 12 1.93 -9.44 -3.07
N VAL A 13 1.88 -9.41 -1.75
CA VAL A 13 1.45 -8.24 -0.96
C VAL A 13 2.58 -7.79 -0.06
N THR A 14 3.00 -6.54 -0.15
CA THR A 14 4.05 -6.01 0.75
C THR A 14 3.45 -5.45 2.03
N GLY A 15 4.12 -5.66 3.19
CA GLY A 15 3.71 -5.13 4.48
C GLY A 15 2.43 -5.76 5.03
N THR A 16 2.49 -7.06 5.32
CA THR A 16 1.30 -7.87 5.71
C THR A 16 1.18 -8.14 7.21
N SER A 17 2.09 -7.61 8.04
CA SER A 17 2.05 -7.85 9.50
C SER A 17 0.79 -7.31 10.18
N SER A 18 0.16 -6.26 9.62
CA SER A 18 -1.02 -5.62 10.21
C SER A 18 -1.84 -4.85 9.18
N GLY A 19 -2.92 -4.22 9.62
CA GLY A 19 -3.69 -3.24 8.86
C GLY A 19 -4.20 -3.74 7.51
N ILE A 20 -4.07 -2.90 6.48
CA ILE A 20 -4.56 -3.19 5.12
C ILE A 20 -3.93 -4.47 4.56
N GLY A 21 -2.62 -4.63 4.71
CA GLY A 21 -1.92 -5.80 4.15
C GLY A 21 -2.42 -7.12 4.73
N ARG A 22 -2.58 -7.21 6.07
CA ARG A 22 -3.08 -8.44 6.73
C ARG A 22 -4.53 -8.74 6.35
N GLY A 23 -5.38 -7.71 6.39
CA GLY A 23 -6.79 -7.87 6.01
C GLY A 23 -6.98 -8.24 4.53
N LEU A 24 -6.11 -7.73 3.67
CA LEU A 24 -6.12 -8.07 2.24
C LEU A 24 -5.66 -9.51 2.00
N CYS A 25 -4.64 -10.00 2.72
CA CYS A 25 -4.23 -11.41 2.64
C CYS A 25 -5.41 -12.34 2.94
N LYS A 26 -6.17 -12.08 4.02
CA LYS A 26 -7.36 -12.84 4.37
C LYS A 26 -8.37 -12.89 3.21
N ALA A 27 -8.73 -11.73 2.69
CA ALA A 27 -9.73 -11.64 1.61
C ALA A 27 -9.26 -12.29 0.29
N LEU A 28 -7.98 -12.22 -0.03
CA LEU A 28 -7.40 -12.87 -1.20
C LEU A 28 -7.42 -14.40 -1.06
N ILE A 29 -7.06 -14.92 0.11
CA ILE A 29 -7.10 -16.35 0.40
C ILE A 29 -8.53 -16.89 0.34
N GLU A 30 -9.50 -16.17 0.91
CA GLU A 30 -10.94 -16.50 0.81
C GLU A 30 -11.44 -16.54 -0.64
N LYS A 31 -10.78 -15.83 -1.55
CA LYS A 31 -11.03 -15.83 -3.01
C LYS A 31 -10.20 -16.87 -3.77
N GLY A 32 -9.48 -17.74 -3.09
CA GLY A 32 -8.69 -18.81 -3.70
C GLY A 32 -7.36 -18.34 -4.32
N TYR A 33 -6.79 -17.23 -3.86
CA TYR A 33 -5.44 -16.82 -4.25
C TYR A 33 -4.39 -17.48 -3.37
N LYS A 34 -3.27 -17.87 -3.95
CA LYS A 34 -2.02 -18.09 -3.23
C LYS A 34 -1.39 -16.74 -2.96
N VAL A 35 -1.04 -16.46 -1.71
CA VAL A 35 -0.48 -15.18 -1.28
C VAL A 35 0.96 -15.32 -0.82
N PHE A 36 1.84 -14.50 -1.36
CA PHE A 36 3.13 -14.19 -0.77
C PHE A 36 3.01 -12.88 0.00
N GLY A 37 3.26 -12.90 1.31
CA GLY A 37 3.15 -11.73 2.17
C GLY A 37 4.51 -11.32 2.71
N THR A 38 4.92 -10.03 2.59
CA THR A 38 6.17 -9.60 3.19
C THR A 38 5.97 -9.04 4.59
N VAL A 39 6.87 -9.38 5.50
CA VAL A 39 6.98 -8.87 6.87
C VAL A 39 8.44 -8.57 7.18
N ARG A 40 8.73 -7.75 8.21
CA ARG A 40 10.10 -7.35 8.55
C ARG A 40 10.81 -8.25 9.55
N ASN A 41 10.09 -9.11 10.25
CA ASN A 41 10.68 -9.94 11.31
C ASN A 41 10.08 -11.35 11.37
N LYS A 42 10.77 -12.25 12.07
CA LYS A 42 10.38 -13.66 12.21
C LYS A 42 9.07 -13.83 12.98
N LYS A 43 8.80 -12.99 13.99
CA LYS A 43 7.59 -13.08 14.82
C LYS A 43 6.36 -12.91 13.95
N ASP A 44 6.29 -11.83 13.18
CA ASP A 44 5.17 -11.57 12.27
C ASP A 44 5.01 -12.67 11.22
N ALA A 45 6.12 -13.25 10.73
CA ALA A 45 6.08 -14.35 9.77
C ALA A 45 5.45 -15.61 10.37
N ILE A 46 5.80 -15.94 11.64
CA ILE A 46 5.22 -17.08 12.36
C ILE A 46 3.72 -16.87 12.58
N GLU A 47 3.32 -15.68 13.03
CA GLU A 47 1.91 -15.32 13.25
C GLU A 47 1.07 -15.48 11.98
N LEU A 48 1.56 -14.96 10.83
CA LEU A 48 0.87 -15.09 9.55
C LEU A 48 0.75 -16.55 9.09
N ARG A 49 1.80 -17.35 9.26
CA ARG A 49 1.77 -18.79 8.91
C ARG A 49 0.77 -19.55 9.79
N LYS A 50 0.70 -19.20 11.09
CA LYS A 50 -0.27 -19.79 12.01
C LYS A 50 -1.71 -19.43 11.62
N GLU A 51 -1.94 -18.20 11.19
CA GLU A 51 -3.29 -17.71 10.82
C GLU A 51 -3.76 -18.26 9.47
N PHE A 52 -2.90 -18.28 8.46
CA PHE A 52 -3.29 -18.54 7.07
C PHE A 52 -2.81 -19.88 6.51
N GLY A 53 -2.01 -20.63 7.26
CA GLY A 53 -1.53 -21.96 6.86
C GLY A 53 -0.78 -21.94 5.53
N LEU A 54 -1.01 -22.98 4.71
CA LEU A 54 -0.34 -23.16 3.41
C LEU A 54 -0.76 -22.16 2.33
N ASN A 55 -1.83 -21.41 2.53
CA ASN A 55 -2.32 -20.45 1.55
C ASN A 55 -1.50 -19.15 1.52
N LEU A 56 -0.66 -18.91 2.56
CA LEU A 56 0.22 -17.77 2.65
C LEU A 56 1.66 -18.19 2.90
N ASP A 57 2.58 -17.71 2.07
CA ASP A 57 4.01 -17.75 2.32
C ASP A 57 4.49 -16.41 2.86
N ALA A 58 4.89 -16.38 4.14
CA ALA A 58 5.43 -15.19 4.77
C ALA A 58 6.93 -15.07 4.45
N LEU A 59 7.27 -13.98 3.73
CA LEU A 59 8.64 -13.62 3.34
C LEU A 59 9.17 -12.54 4.30
N ILE A 60 10.33 -12.76 4.91
CA ILE A 60 10.98 -11.74 5.73
C ILE A 60 11.76 -10.82 4.81
N VAL A 61 11.25 -9.60 4.62
CA VAL A 61 11.76 -8.62 3.65
C VAL A 61 11.59 -7.21 4.20
N ASP A 62 12.66 -6.46 4.28
CA ASP A 62 12.60 -5.01 4.27
C ASP A 62 12.55 -4.57 2.80
N VAL A 63 11.47 -3.89 2.41
CA VAL A 63 11.26 -3.45 1.02
C VAL A 63 12.27 -2.39 0.57
N THR A 64 13.03 -1.82 1.49
CA THR A 64 14.11 -0.84 1.20
C THR A 64 15.46 -1.50 0.94
N ASP A 65 15.57 -2.80 1.17
CA ASP A 65 16.77 -3.61 0.91
C ASP A 65 16.62 -4.37 -0.41
N GLU A 66 17.32 -3.91 -1.45
CA GLU A 66 17.25 -4.50 -2.79
C GLU A 66 17.58 -5.98 -2.79
N ASN A 67 18.60 -6.41 -2.03
CA ASN A 67 19.01 -7.82 -1.97
C ASN A 67 17.92 -8.70 -1.34
N GLN A 68 17.22 -8.21 -0.32
CA GLN A 68 16.09 -8.95 0.26
C GLN A 68 14.92 -9.07 -0.70
N VAL A 69 14.64 -8.01 -1.48
CA VAL A 69 13.58 -8.04 -2.50
C VAL A 69 13.94 -9.01 -3.63
N VAL A 70 15.22 -9.06 -4.06
CA VAL A 70 15.69 -10.04 -5.05
C VAL A 70 15.49 -11.47 -4.54
N ARG A 71 15.94 -11.77 -3.32
CA ARG A 71 15.73 -13.11 -2.72
C ARG A 71 14.24 -13.48 -2.60
N ALA A 72 13.38 -12.51 -2.35
CA ALA A 72 11.93 -12.73 -2.33
C ALA A 72 11.39 -13.05 -3.73
N LYS A 73 11.85 -12.32 -4.75
CA LYS A 73 11.51 -12.57 -6.15
C LYS A 73 11.92 -13.99 -6.55
N ASP A 74 13.12 -14.46 -6.23
CA ASP A 74 13.59 -15.80 -6.56
C ASP A 74 12.71 -16.90 -5.93
N LYS A 75 12.27 -16.73 -4.69
CA LYS A 75 11.33 -17.66 -4.04
C LYS A 75 9.97 -17.72 -4.73
N VAL A 76 9.45 -16.55 -5.13
CA VAL A 76 8.18 -16.46 -5.86
C VAL A 76 8.31 -17.09 -7.25
N GLU A 77 9.39 -16.81 -7.97
CA GLU A 77 9.69 -17.37 -9.29
C GLU A 77 9.74 -18.90 -9.26
N ASN A 78 10.48 -19.47 -8.28
CA ASN A 78 10.55 -20.90 -8.08
C ASN A 78 9.19 -21.55 -7.83
N TYR A 79 8.30 -20.86 -7.08
CA TYR A 79 6.91 -21.32 -6.89
C TYR A 79 6.09 -21.26 -8.17
N LEU A 80 6.23 -20.19 -8.95
CA LEU A 80 5.46 -19.95 -10.17
C LEU A 80 5.78 -20.96 -11.30
N ARG A 81 6.97 -21.59 -11.28
CA ARG A 81 7.37 -22.61 -12.26
C ARG A 81 7.08 -22.20 -13.71
N GLY A 82 7.51 -21.02 -14.11
CA GLY A 82 7.30 -20.46 -15.44
C GLY A 82 5.94 -19.81 -15.68
N ASN A 83 5.07 -19.69 -14.68
CA ASN A 83 3.86 -18.88 -14.76
C ASN A 83 4.12 -17.43 -14.33
N LEU A 84 3.21 -16.52 -14.68
CA LEU A 84 3.27 -15.13 -14.25
C LEU A 84 2.55 -14.91 -12.91
N LEU A 85 3.06 -13.95 -12.15
CA LEU A 85 2.41 -13.41 -10.97
C LEU A 85 1.14 -12.64 -11.39
N THR A 86 0.00 -12.95 -10.78
CA THR A 86 -1.28 -12.30 -11.10
C THR A 86 -1.26 -10.81 -10.72
N ALA A 87 -0.71 -10.48 -9.54
CA ALA A 87 -0.54 -9.09 -9.12
C ALA A 87 0.58 -8.93 -8.09
N LEU A 88 1.26 -7.78 -8.17
CA LEU A 88 2.07 -7.19 -7.12
C LEU A 88 1.26 -6.07 -6.46
N ILE A 89 1.10 -6.14 -5.13
CA ILE A 89 0.39 -5.12 -4.35
C ILE A 89 1.38 -4.42 -3.42
N ASN A 90 1.78 -3.22 -3.80
CA ASN A 90 2.67 -2.37 -3.01
C ASN A 90 1.86 -1.66 -1.92
N ASN A 91 1.84 -2.26 -0.74
CA ASN A 91 1.12 -1.77 0.43
C ASN A 91 2.04 -1.33 1.58
N ALA A 92 3.27 -1.84 1.65
CA ALA A 92 4.20 -1.52 2.74
C ALA A 92 4.32 0.00 2.97
N GLY A 93 4.19 0.41 4.21
CA GLY A 93 4.27 1.82 4.56
C GLY A 93 4.19 2.06 6.05
N ILE A 94 4.74 3.18 6.46
CA ILE A 94 4.67 3.70 7.83
C ILE A 94 4.11 5.11 7.80
N ALA A 95 3.57 5.59 8.91
CA ALA A 95 3.11 6.96 9.06
C ALA A 95 3.75 7.58 10.29
N THR A 96 4.41 8.73 10.11
CA THR A 96 4.90 9.59 11.17
C THR A 96 4.33 10.98 10.91
N ILE A 97 3.79 11.60 11.94
CA ILE A 97 3.19 12.93 11.88
C ILE A 97 3.84 13.87 12.89
N GLY A 98 3.83 15.14 12.62
CA GLY A 98 4.35 16.18 13.51
C GLY A 98 4.65 17.47 12.78
N PRO A 99 4.85 18.57 13.54
CA PRO A 99 5.33 19.82 12.96
C PRO A 99 6.68 19.63 12.29
N VAL A 100 6.84 20.18 11.08
CA VAL A 100 8.07 20.03 10.28
C VAL A 100 9.30 20.50 11.06
N GLU A 101 9.18 21.58 11.83
CA GLU A 101 10.24 22.14 12.68
C GLU A 101 10.83 21.09 13.67
N PHE A 102 10.02 20.13 14.11
CA PHE A 102 10.39 19.13 15.13
C PHE A 102 10.37 17.68 14.59
N LEU A 103 10.02 17.50 13.31
CA LEU A 103 10.02 16.19 12.71
C LEU A 103 11.46 15.71 12.50
N SER A 104 11.77 14.51 12.99
CA SER A 104 13.09 13.90 12.78
C SER A 104 13.35 13.65 11.31
N THR A 105 14.53 14.09 10.83
CA THR A 105 14.99 13.77 9.46
C THR A 105 15.03 12.26 9.21
N THR A 106 15.41 11.48 10.22
CA THR A 106 15.42 10.01 10.14
C THR A 106 14.02 9.46 9.92
N ASP A 107 13.01 9.96 10.64
CA ASP A 107 11.63 9.51 10.48
C ASP A 107 11.04 9.94 9.14
N PHE A 108 11.34 11.16 8.71
CA PHE A 108 10.95 11.64 7.39
C PHE A 108 11.55 10.74 6.29
N LYS A 109 12.89 10.53 6.33
CA LYS A 109 13.60 9.67 5.39
C LYS A 109 13.04 8.25 5.37
N LYS A 110 12.81 7.66 6.55
CA LYS A 110 12.24 6.31 6.68
C LYS A 110 10.86 6.18 6.03
N GLN A 111 10.02 7.22 6.12
CA GLN A 111 8.72 7.22 5.43
C GLN A 111 8.89 7.24 3.91
N ILE A 112 9.77 8.10 3.40
CA ILE A 112 10.06 8.22 1.96
C ILE A 112 10.64 6.90 1.46
N ASP A 113 11.67 6.38 2.10
CA ASP A 113 12.33 5.14 1.69
C ASP A 113 11.33 3.96 1.66
N THR A 114 10.57 3.77 2.73
CA THR A 114 9.63 2.64 2.78
C THR A 114 8.57 2.72 1.68
N LYS A 115 8.02 3.92 1.43
CA LYS A 115 6.89 4.07 0.50
C LYS A 115 7.33 4.28 -0.94
N ILE A 116 8.41 5.00 -1.21
CA ILE A 116 8.86 5.30 -2.57
C ILE A 116 9.93 4.32 -3.02
N LEU A 117 11.07 4.26 -2.33
CA LEU A 117 12.13 3.34 -2.69
C LEU A 117 11.62 1.88 -2.64
N GLY A 118 10.87 1.51 -1.59
CA GLY A 118 10.29 0.18 -1.48
C GLY A 118 9.31 -0.16 -2.61
N THR A 119 8.43 0.78 -3.00
CA THR A 119 7.52 0.60 -4.14
C THR A 119 8.30 0.48 -5.45
N PHE A 120 9.33 1.30 -5.64
CA PHE A 120 10.21 1.24 -6.80
C PHE A 120 10.94 -0.09 -6.90
N LEU A 121 11.63 -0.52 -5.83
CA LEU A 121 12.40 -1.77 -5.82
C LEU A 121 11.51 -2.99 -6.06
N CYS A 122 10.37 -3.08 -5.35
CA CYS A 122 9.44 -4.17 -5.58
C CYS A 122 8.90 -4.16 -7.02
N SER A 123 8.51 -3.00 -7.55
CA SER A 123 8.04 -2.92 -8.93
C SER A 123 9.13 -3.34 -9.91
N LYS A 124 10.33 -2.73 -9.85
CA LYS A 124 11.49 -3.01 -10.72
C LYS A 124 11.82 -4.52 -10.76
N ILE A 125 11.97 -5.11 -9.58
CA ILE A 125 12.50 -6.49 -9.43
C ILE A 125 11.46 -7.54 -9.85
N PHE A 126 10.16 -7.27 -9.66
CA PHE A 126 9.10 -8.21 -10.01
C PHE A 126 8.55 -8.04 -11.44
N LEU A 127 8.97 -7.03 -12.23
CA LEU A 127 8.51 -6.84 -13.61
C LEU A 127 8.64 -8.09 -14.49
N PRO A 128 9.75 -8.87 -14.47
CA PRO A 128 9.85 -10.08 -15.26
C PRO A 128 8.75 -11.10 -14.96
N LEU A 129 8.37 -11.22 -13.69
CA LEU A 129 7.29 -12.12 -13.24
C LEU A 129 5.89 -11.57 -13.50
N LEU A 130 5.77 -10.31 -13.92
CA LEU A 130 4.51 -9.67 -14.28
C LEU A 130 4.27 -9.62 -15.79
N GLY A 131 5.28 -9.95 -16.61
CA GLY A 131 5.10 -10.07 -18.06
C GLY A 131 6.04 -9.23 -18.92
N THR A 132 7.09 -8.59 -18.37
CA THR A 132 8.13 -7.99 -19.20
C THR A 132 9.08 -9.03 -19.78
N ASN A 133 9.15 -10.23 -19.19
CA ASN A 133 9.81 -11.38 -19.80
C ASN A 133 8.89 -12.01 -20.84
N GLN A 134 9.14 -11.67 -22.11
CA GLN A 134 8.31 -12.09 -23.26
C GLN A 134 8.43 -13.59 -23.61
N SER A 135 9.37 -14.32 -23.03
CA SER A 135 9.46 -15.77 -23.20
C SER A 135 8.32 -16.53 -22.50
N ILE A 136 7.62 -15.87 -21.55
CA ILE A 136 6.49 -16.46 -20.83
C ILE A 136 5.18 -16.06 -21.51
N ILE A 137 4.59 -16.98 -22.27
CA ILE A 137 3.30 -16.78 -22.95
C ILE A 137 2.16 -16.97 -21.94
N SER A 138 1.77 -15.89 -21.26
CA SER A 138 0.68 -15.87 -20.30
C SER A 138 0.05 -14.49 -20.21
N LYS A 139 -1.13 -14.40 -19.61
CA LYS A 139 -1.78 -13.10 -19.37
C LYS A 139 -0.92 -12.25 -18.42
N PRO A 140 -0.53 -11.02 -18.83
CA PRO A 140 0.26 -10.15 -17.97
C PRO A 140 -0.39 -9.88 -16.61
N GLY A 141 0.44 -9.81 -15.59
CA GLY A 141 0.03 -9.45 -14.25
C GLY A 141 -0.31 -7.96 -14.09
N ARG A 142 -0.47 -7.51 -12.86
CA ARG A 142 -0.82 -6.14 -12.52
C ARG A 142 0.01 -5.62 -11.37
N ILE A 143 0.17 -4.30 -11.33
CA ILE A 143 0.73 -3.60 -10.18
C ILE A 143 -0.40 -2.80 -9.53
N VAL A 144 -0.63 -2.99 -8.24
CA VAL A 144 -1.57 -2.21 -7.44
C VAL A 144 -0.79 -1.45 -6.37
N ASN A 145 -0.75 -0.14 -6.49
CA ASN A 145 -0.07 0.73 -5.54
C ASN A 145 -1.08 1.34 -4.57
N ILE A 146 -0.91 1.06 -3.27
CA ILE A 146 -1.77 1.62 -2.23
C ILE A 146 -1.31 3.04 -1.89
N SER A 147 -2.06 4.01 -2.39
CA SER A 147 -1.90 5.43 -2.10
C SER A 147 -2.77 5.87 -0.91
N SER A 148 -3.33 7.05 -0.99
CA SER A 148 -4.28 7.66 -0.06
C SER A 148 -5.07 8.76 -0.76
N ILE A 149 -6.21 9.17 -0.23
CA ILE A 149 -6.87 10.41 -0.66
C ILE A 149 -5.93 11.61 -0.50
N LEU A 150 -4.98 11.56 0.43
CA LEU A 150 -3.93 12.56 0.64
C LEU A 150 -2.73 12.40 -0.31
N GLY A 151 -2.82 11.53 -1.32
CA GLY A 151 -1.77 11.29 -2.30
C GLY A 151 -1.94 12.05 -3.61
N GLY A 152 -3.12 12.59 -3.90
CA GLY A 152 -3.41 13.20 -5.18
C GLY A 152 -3.16 14.70 -5.25
N LYS A 153 -3.97 15.50 -4.57
CA LYS A 153 -3.95 16.97 -4.68
C LYS A 153 -3.88 17.69 -3.34
N ILE A 154 -3.95 16.98 -2.23
CA ILE A 154 -4.15 17.54 -0.90
C ILE A 154 -2.95 17.24 0.00
N GLY A 155 -2.41 18.28 0.62
CA GLY A 155 -1.51 18.18 1.76
C GLY A 155 -2.29 18.44 3.05
N SER A 156 -2.05 17.66 4.10
CA SER A 156 -2.61 17.90 5.43
C SER A 156 -1.52 18.46 6.35
N PRO A 157 -1.83 19.45 7.20
CA PRO A 157 -0.89 19.95 8.20
C PRO A 157 -0.35 18.81 9.06
N PHE A 158 0.90 18.90 9.48
CA PHE A 158 1.60 17.92 10.32
C PHE A 158 1.79 16.53 9.69
N MET A 159 1.42 16.37 8.42
CA MET A 159 1.53 15.12 7.66
C MET A 159 2.44 15.26 6.42
N SER A 160 3.37 16.20 6.42
CA SER A 160 4.20 16.55 5.27
C SER A 160 4.92 15.35 4.65
N GLY A 161 5.61 14.53 5.44
CA GLY A 161 6.31 13.33 4.96
C GLY A 161 5.34 12.27 4.42
N TYR A 162 4.19 12.12 5.06
CA TYR A 162 3.15 11.21 4.59
C TYR A 162 2.59 11.65 3.24
N CYS A 163 2.12 12.90 3.14
CA CYS A 163 1.55 13.45 1.91
C CYS A 163 2.57 13.45 0.77
N ALA A 164 3.79 13.90 1.00
CA ALA A 164 4.86 13.89 0.01
C ALA A 164 5.11 12.48 -0.54
N SER A 165 5.22 11.48 0.35
CA SER A 165 5.42 10.08 -0.07
C SER A 165 4.25 9.54 -0.89
N LYS A 166 3.00 9.87 -0.54
CA LYS A 166 1.82 9.39 -1.28
C LYS A 166 1.66 10.09 -2.63
N HIS A 167 1.96 11.39 -2.73
CA HIS A 167 2.02 12.10 -4.01
C HIS A 167 3.09 11.49 -4.93
N ALA A 168 4.27 11.19 -4.38
CA ALA A 168 5.34 10.56 -5.14
C ALA A 168 4.95 9.15 -5.63
N VAL A 169 4.26 8.34 -4.82
CA VAL A 169 3.71 7.04 -5.27
C VAL A 169 2.74 7.22 -6.43
N GLU A 170 1.87 8.23 -6.41
CA GLU A 170 0.93 8.46 -7.51
C GLU A 170 1.65 8.89 -8.80
N ALA A 171 2.58 9.83 -8.71
CA ALA A 171 3.38 10.27 -9.86
C ALA A 171 4.21 9.12 -10.46
N PHE A 172 4.87 8.32 -9.61
CA PHE A 172 5.57 7.10 -10.01
C PHE A 172 4.65 6.11 -10.71
N SER A 173 3.45 5.88 -10.16
CA SER A 173 2.47 4.95 -10.73
C SER A 173 1.99 5.41 -12.11
N GLU A 174 1.81 6.71 -12.32
CA GLU A 174 1.43 7.27 -13.62
C GLU A 174 2.51 7.06 -14.68
N SER A 175 3.77 7.34 -14.35
CA SER A 175 4.91 7.11 -15.24
C SER A 175 5.01 5.64 -15.61
N LEU A 176 5.07 4.77 -14.59
CA LEU A 176 5.19 3.33 -14.77
C LEU A 176 4.03 2.74 -15.59
N ARG A 177 2.81 3.26 -15.44
CA ARG A 177 1.64 2.84 -16.23
C ARG A 177 1.84 3.09 -17.74
N ARG A 178 2.46 4.20 -18.09
CA ARG A 178 2.74 4.56 -19.48
C ARG A 178 3.87 3.70 -20.04
N GLU A 179 4.92 3.49 -19.26
CA GLU A 179 6.08 2.65 -19.62
C GLU A 179 5.68 1.19 -19.85
N LEU A 180 4.77 0.66 -19.02
CA LEU A 180 4.38 -0.76 -19.08
C LEU A 180 3.21 -1.05 -20.02
N LYS A 181 2.65 -0.02 -20.68
CA LYS A 181 1.56 -0.20 -21.65
C LYS A 181 1.88 -1.19 -22.78
N PRO A 182 3.08 -1.17 -23.38
CA PRO A 182 3.45 -2.13 -24.44
C PRO A 182 3.44 -3.59 -23.98
N TYR A 183 3.69 -3.85 -22.70
CA TYR A 183 3.69 -5.19 -22.10
C TYR A 183 2.30 -5.64 -21.62
N GLY A 184 1.27 -4.82 -21.76
CA GLY A 184 -0.08 -5.11 -21.28
C GLY A 184 -0.24 -5.12 -19.75
N ILE A 185 0.81 -4.79 -19.01
CA ILE A 185 0.79 -4.73 -17.54
C ILE A 185 0.00 -3.50 -17.08
N LYS A 186 -1.04 -3.71 -16.30
CA LYS A 186 -1.87 -2.63 -15.75
C LYS A 186 -1.30 -2.14 -14.42
N VAL A 187 -1.04 -0.83 -14.32
CA VAL A 187 -0.65 -0.18 -13.06
C VAL A 187 -1.86 0.61 -12.53
N ILE A 188 -2.27 0.29 -11.32
CA ILE A 188 -3.51 0.75 -10.72
C ILE A 188 -3.19 1.41 -9.38
N ILE A 189 -3.78 2.56 -9.14
CA ILE A 189 -3.70 3.28 -7.86
C ILE A 189 -4.98 2.98 -7.08
N VAL A 190 -4.83 2.52 -5.84
CA VAL A 190 -5.93 2.49 -4.87
C VAL A 190 -5.61 3.50 -3.79
N ALA A 191 -6.43 4.55 -3.72
CA ALA A 191 -6.25 5.71 -2.84
C ALA A 191 -7.39 5.77 -1.82
N PRO A 192 -7.34 4.95 -0.76
CA PRO A 192 -8.40 4.90 0.23
C PRO A 192 -8.47 6.18 1.07
N GLY A 193 -9.66 6.48 1.56
CA GLY A 193 -9.88 7.38 2.69
C GLY A 193 -9.44 6.73 4.01
N SER A 194 -10.10 7.06 5.11
CA SER A 194 -9.85 6.38 6.37
C SER A 194 -10.33 4.93 6.31
N ILE A 195 -9.47 4.03 6.74
CA ILE A 195 -9.74 2.58 6.79
C ILE A 195 -9.63 2.12 8.24
N SER A 196 -10.54 1.26 8.68
CA SER A 196 -10.52 0.68 10.01
C SER A 196 -9.28 -0.22 10.19
N THR A 197 -8.17 0.40 10.60
CA THR A 197 -6.87 -0.25 10.77
C THR A 197 -6.09 0.37 11.95
N PRO A 198 -5.13 -0.36 12.54
CA PRO A 198 -4.34 0.15 13.66
C PRO A 198 -3.39 1.33 13.35
N ILE A 199 -3.28 1.76 12.08
CA ILE A 199 -2.25 2.74 11.68
C ILE A 199 -2.33 4.06 12.47
N TRP A 200 -3.53 4.59 12.68
CA TRP A 200 -3.71 5.82 13.43
C TRP A 200 -3.53 5.64 14.93
N LYS A 201 -3.87 4.44 15.47
CA LYS A 201 -3.54 4.07 16.85
C LYS A 201 -2.02 4.05 17.03
N THR A 202 -1.29 3.40 16.13
CA THR A 202 0.18 3.38 16.15
C THR A 202 0.78 4.79 16.03
N VAL A 203 0.17 5.66 15.21
CA VAL A 203 0.60 7.06 15.10
C VAL A 203 0.43 7.79 16.42
N LYS A 204 -0.70 7.63 17.13
CA LYS A 204 -0.95 8.28 18.43
C LYS A 204 -0.06 7.76 19.55
N GLU A 205 0.28 6.48 19.52
CA GLU A 205 1.14 5.83 20.51
C GLU A 205 2.65 6.07 20.28
N GLN A 206 3.02 6.86 19.26
CA GLN A 206 4.41 7.25 19.05
C GLN A 206 4.91 8.08 20.24
N LYS A 207 5.87 7.54 20.98
CA LYS A 207 6.40 8.08 22.26
C LYS A 207 6.82 9.55 22.19
N ASP A 208 7.20 10.02 21.02
CA ASP A 208 7.73 11.37 20.81
C ASP A 208 6.68 12.46 20.60
N GLN A 209 5.38 12.14 20.56
CA GLN A 209 4.35 13.16 20.30
C GLN A 209 4.17 14.11 21.49
N ASN A 210 4.47 13.66 22.71
CA ASN A 210 4.38 14.50 23.90
C ASN A 210 5.26 15.76 23.83
N LYS A 211 6.35 15.72 23.04
CA LYS A 211 7.20 16.89 22.82
C LYS A 211 6.47 18.02 22.10
N TYR A 212 5.52 17.72 21.23
CA TYR A 212 4.79 18.71 20.45
C TYR A 212 3.79 19.51 21.30
N TYR A 213 3.27 18.92 22.37
CA TYR A 213 2.35 19.60 23.31
C TYR A 213 3.02 20.69 24.14
N LYS A 214 4.35 20.76 24.13
CA LYS A 214 5.13 21.80 24.79
C LYS A 214 5.61 22.90 23.85
N THR A 215 5.09 22.94 22.62
CA THR A 215 5.49 23.88 21.58
C THR A 215 4.34 24.80 21.18
N LYS A 216 4.64 25.84 20.38
CA LYS A 216 3.65 26.73 19.74
C LYS A 216 2.63 25.96 18.86
N TYR A 217 2.94 24.73 18.47
CA TYR A 217 2.07 23.88 17.67
C TYR A 217 1.08 23.02 18.48
N ALA A 218 1.08 23.10 19.80
CA ALA A 218 0.28 22.23 20.68
C ALA A 218 -1.22 22.21 20.30
N MET A 219 -1.83 23.39 20.18
CA MET A 219 -3.26 23.48 19.88
C MET A 219 -3.61 23.07 18.45
N PRO A 220 -2.91 23.55 17.39
CA PRO A 220 -3.14 23.08 16.03
C PRO A 220 -2.92 21.57 15.87
N PHE A 221 -1.87 21.02 16.49
CA PHE A 221 -1.58 19.59 16.42
C PHE A 221 -2.67 18.75 17.08
N LYS A 222 -3.19 19.17 18.25
CA LYS A 222 -4.32 18.51 18.91
C LYS A 222 -5.58 18.50 18.05
N ARG A 223 -5.86 19.60 17.33
CA ARG A 223 -7.01 19.67 16.41
C ARG A 223 -6.90 18.62 15.29
N ILE A 224 -5.71 18.45 14.71
CA ILE A 224 -5.47 17.42 13.69
C ILE A 224 -5.65 16.02 14.24
N LEU A 225 -5.11 15.73 15.43
CA LEU A 225 -5.31 14.41 16.07
C LEU A 225 -6.79 14.11 16.31
N ASN A 226 -7.55 15.08 16.79
CA ASN A 226 -9.00 14.93 16.98
C ASN A 226 -9.75 14.72 15.66
N SER A 227 -9.28 15.37 14.58
CA SER A 227 -9.85 15.16 13.24
C SER A 227 -9.58 13.74 12.74
N LEU A 228 -8.38 13.21 12.96
CA LEU A 228 -8.04 11.81 12.62
C LEU A 228 -8.92 10.81 13.39
N GLU A 229 -9.31 11.11 14.64
CA GLU A 229 -10.25 10.27 15.40
C GLU A 229 -11.65 10.26 14.78
N ARG A 230 -12.17 11.41 14.39
CA ARG A 230 -13.47 11.50 13.70
C ARG A 230 -13.47 10.75 12.38
N PHE A 231 -12.36 10.82 11.63
CA PHE A 231 -12.21 10.05 10.40
C PHE A 231 -12.15 8.54 10.67
N ASP A 232 -11.58 8.12 11.79
CA ASP A 232 -11.52 6.70 12.16
C ASP A 232 -12.92 6.15 12.51
N GLN A 233 -13.78 6.93 13.16
CA GLN A 233 -15.17 6.54 13.44
C GLN A 233 -16.00 6.30 12.18
N ASN A 234 -15.73 7.03 11.09
CA ASN A 234 -16.38 6.88 9.79
C ASN A 234 -15.51 6.11 8.78
N SER A 235 -14.60 5.29 9.27
CA SER A 235 -13.69 4.55 8.41
C SER A 235 -14.39 3.48 7.56
N LEU A 236 -13.85 3.25 6.37
CA LEU A 236 -14.30 2.18 5.49
C LEU A 236 -13.87 0.82 6.06
N PRO A 237 -14.79 -0.15 6.18
CA PRO A 237 -14.43 -1.49 6.62
C PRO A 237 -13.39 -2.14 5.70
N MET A 238 -12.45 -2.89 6.29
CA MET A 238 -11.39 -3.57 5.53
C MET A 238 -11.95 -4.48 4.43
N LYS A 239 -13.08 -5.15 4.68
CA LYS A 239 -13.75 -6.02 3.71
C LYS A 239 -14.19 -5.27 2.44
N GLU A 240 -14.64 -4.04 2.58
CA GLU A 240 -15.04 -3.21 1.43
C GLU A 240 -13.82 -2.73 0.63
N LEU A 241 -12.74 -2.31 1.30
CA LEU A 241 -11.48 -2.00 0.64
C LEU A 241 -10.93 -3.19 -0.12
N ALA A 242 -10.92 -4.37 0.50
CA ALA A 242 -10.44 -5.60 -0.12
C ALA A 242 -11.24 -5.95 -1.39
N LYS A 243 -12.57 -5.78 -1.37
CA LYS A 243 -13.41 -5.96 -2.59
C LYS A 243 -12.95 -5.06 -3.73
N VAL A 244 -12.68 -3.78 -3.45
CA VAL A 244 -12.21 -2.82 -4.47
C VAL A 244 -10.85 -3.23 -5.02
N ILE A 245 -9.92 -3.66 -4.16
CA ILE A 245 -8.59 -4.10 -4.59
C ILE A 245 -8.70 -5.37 -5.44
N ILE A 246 -9.47 -6.37 -5.00
CA ILE A 246 -9.69 -7.62 -5.75
C ILE A 246 -10.36 -7.31 -7.10
N GLN A 247 -11.38 -6.46 -7.12
CA GLN A 247 -12.03 -6.02 -8.36
C GLN A 247 -11.01 -5.35 -9.31
N SER A 248 -10.10 -4.54 -8.78
CA SER A 248 -9.04 -3.91 -9.58
C SER A 248 -8.08 -4.94 -10.20
N ILE A 249 -7.87 -6.08 -9.53
CA ILE A 249 -7.06 -7.18 -10.03
C ILE A 249 -7.81 -8.01 -11.07
N GLU A 250 -9.11 -8.26 -10.89
CA GLU A 250 -9.90 -9.17 -11.72
C GLU A 250 -10.55 -8.52 -12.96
N SER A 251 -10.87 -7.23 -12.88
CA SER A 251 -11.56 -6.51 -13.98
C SER A 251 -10.78 -6.58 -15.30
N LYS A 252 -11.46 -6.81 -16.42
CA LYS A 252 -10.84 -6.71 -17.76
C LYS A 252 -10.32 -5.30 -18.03
N ASN A 253 -11.08 -4.28 -17.64
CA ASN A 253 -10.77 -2.87 -17.83
C ASN A 253 -10.80 -2.14 -16.47
N PRO A 254 -9.77 -2.27 -15.63
CA PRO A 254 -9.74 -1.59 -14.35
C PRO A 254 -9.61 -0.07 -14.53
N LYS A 255 -10.20 0.68 -13.60
CA LYS A 255 -9.92 2.13 -13.49
C LYS A 255 -8.45 2.34 -13.18
N ILE A 256 -7.90 3.45 -13.64
CA ILE A 256 -6.50 3.84 -13.34
C ILE A 256 -6.36 4.14 -11.84
N ARG A 257 -7.40 4.73 -11.24
CA ARG A 257 -7.42 5.15 -9.83
C ARG A 257 -8.78 4.85 -9.20
N TYR A 258 -8.76 4.23 -8.03
CA TYR A 258 -9.92 3.95 -7.18
C TYR A 258 -9.81 4.77 -5.90
N ASN A 259 -10.91 5.42 -5.49
CA ASN A 259 -11.01 6.22 -4.26
C ASN A 259 -12.05 5.63 -3.31
N PRO A 260 -11.78 4.48 -2.71
CA PRO A 260 -12.72 3.89 -1.76
C PRO A 260 -12.74 4.72 -0.46
N THR A 261 -13.89 5.28 -0.15
CA THR A 261 -14.15 6.01 1.08
C THR A 261 -15.61 5.91 1.47
N ARG A 262 -15.89 5.89 2.75
CA ARG A 262 -17.24 5.94 3.30
C ARG A 262 -17.76 7.37 3.43
N ASP A 263 -16.84 8.32 3.62
CA ASP A 263 -17.15 9.73 3.72
C ASP A 263 -17.24 10.37 2.33
N PRO A 264 -18.44 10.81 1.88
CA PRO A 264 -18.61 11.40 0.56
C PRO A 264 -17.86 12.72 0.42
N THR A 265 -17.62 13.46 1.51
CA THR A 265 -16.89 14.74 1.45
C THR A 265 -15.46 14.54 0.98
N GLN A 266 -14.82 13.43 1.36
CA GLN A 266 -13.47 13.07 0.92
C GLN A 266 -13.35 12.85 -0.59
N LYS A 267 -14.46 12.58 -1.30
CA LYS A 267 -14.46 12.49 -2.77
C LYS A 267 -14.37 13.84 -3.42
N ILE A 268 -14.83 14.88 -2.74
CA ILE A 268 -14.89 16.26 -3.25
C ILE A 268 -13.58 17.00 -2.98
N TRP A 269 -12.87 16.66 -1.89
CA TRP A 269 -11.62 17.33 -1.48
C TRP A 269 -10.63 17.60 -2.63
N PRO A 270 -10.34 16.65 -3.54
CA PRO A 270 -9.40 16.90 -4.64
C PRO A 270 -9.82 17.99 -5.62
N TYR A 271 -11.07 18.42 -5.58
CA TYR A 271 -11.65 19.44 -6.48
C TYR A 271 -11.82 20.79 -5.81
N ILE A 272 -11.66 20.88 -4.48
CA ILE A 272 -11.74 22.15 -3.75
C ILE A 272 -10.49 22.98 -4.05
N PRO A 273 -10.63 24.28 -4.41
CA PRO A 273 -9.50 25.18 -4.60
C PRO A 273 -8.62 25.25 -3.35
N LYS A 274 -7.29 25.23 -3.52
CA LYS A 274 -6.32 25.20 -2.41
C LYS A 274 -6.54 26.33 -1.40
N LYS A 275 -6.81 27.56 -1.87
CA LYS A 275 -7.14 28.70 -0.98
C LYS A 275 -8.32 28.44 -0.04
N ILE A 276 -9.33 27.71 -0.53
CA ILE A 276 -10.50 27.35 0.30
C ILE A 276 -10.08 26.27 1.29
N MET A 277 -9.30 25.28 0.85
CA MET A 277 -8.77 24.23 1.73
C MET A 277 -7.91 24.79 2.86
N ASP A 278 -7.13 25.85 2.61
CA ASP A 278 -6.27 26.47 3.64
C ASP A 278 -7.09 27.04 4.82
N ASN A 279 -8.37 27.35 4.63
CA ASN A 279 -9.27 27.84 5.69
C ASN A 279 -9.86 26.71 6.55
N PHE A 280 -9.72 25.43 6.14
CA PHE A 280 -10.21 24.29 6.92
C PHE A 280 -9.18 23.75 7.92
N PHE A 281 -7.95 24.23 7.83
CA PHE A 281 -6.82 23.80 8.66
C PHE A 281 -6.24 24.95 9.48
#